data_678bb063614cad85c0fe5cd6feb55126
#
_entry.id   678bb063614cad85c0fe5cd6feb55126
#
_cell.length_a   1.000
_cell.length_b   1.000
_cell.length_c   1.000
_cell.angle_alpha   90.00
_cell.angle_beta   90.00
_cell.angle_gamma   90.00
#
_symmetry.space_group_name_H-M   'P 1'
#
loop_
_entity.id
_entity.type
_entity.pdbx_description
1 polymer ?
#
loop_
_entity_poly.entity_id
_entity_poly.type
_entity_poly.pdbx_seq_one_letter_code
_entity_poly.pdbx_strand_id
1 'polypeptide(L)'
;MKKILHLTLFLALVAAIAGGALALANSLTAPIVAANALAAEKQNLQLIFPDAADSDFEEISVKDSDTIEKIFKVNNHGIVFKLKVSGYKEGTSFMVALDDNAKILDYVVISNGDTQGIGTKVAEDSFKDKLVGKNAETDTLDTISGATVSSKPVVEGINEAGKYLLENLK
;
A
#
# COMPACT_ATOMS: atom_id res chain seq x y z
N MET A 1 0.24 2.96 53.86
CA MET A 1 1.00 3.84 52.98
C MET A 1 2.32 3.20 52.50
N LYS A 2 3.23 2.70 53.37
CA LYS A 2 4.51 2.09 52.92
C LYS A 2 4.38 0.91 51.96
N LYS A 3 3.37 0.01 52.16
CA LYS A 3 3.13 -1.13 51.25
C LYS A 3 2.70 -0.71 49.88
N ILE A 4 1.84 0.32 49.76
CA ILE A 4 1.36 0.84 48.48
C ILE A 4 2.53 1.47 47.71
N LEU A 5 3.34 2.30 48.38
CA LEU A 5 4.50 2.91 47.78
C LEU A 5 5.52 1.86 47.25
N HIS A 6 5.72 0.79 48.01
CA HIS A 6 6.65 -0.28 47.62
C HIS A 6 6.15 -1.01 46.37
N LEU A 7 4.83 -1.28 46.32
CA LEU A 7 4.19 -1.95 45.16
C LEU A 7 4.22 -1.06 43.92
N THR A 8 3.96 0.23 44.08
CA THR A 8 4.03 1.22 43.00
C THR A 8 5.45 1.35 42.43
N LEU A 9 6.44 1.41 43.31
CA LEU A 9 7.86 1.51 42.90
C LEU A 9 8.30 0.24 42.15
N PHE A 10 7.92 -0.94 42.66
CA PHE A 10 8.21 -2.21 42.02
C PHE A 10 7.57 -2.28 40.60
N LEU A 11 6.29 -1.91 40.50
CA LEU A 11 5.58 -1.91 39.21
C LEU A 11 6.21 -0.92 38.22
N ALA A 12 6.58 0.28 38.70
CA ALA A 12 7.26 1.28 37.90
C ALA A 12 8.60 0.77 37.36
N LEU A 13 9.39 0.08 38.23
CA LEU A 13 10.68 -0.50 37.85
C LEU A 13 10.52 -1.59 36.77
N VAL A 14 9.57 -2.49 36.97
CA VAL A 14 9.27 -3.55 35.99
C VAL A 14 8.82 -2.95 34.65
N ALA A 15 7.94 -1.94 34.68
CA ALA A 15 7.50 -1.26 33.47
C ALA A 15 8.64 -0.52 32.75
N ALA A 16 9.54 0.13 33.50
CA ALA A 16 10.71 0.80 32.94
C ALA A 16 11.68 -0.20 32.27
N ILE A 17 11.94 -1.34 32.91
CA ILE A 17 12.80 -2.40 32.34
C ILE A 17 12.16 -2.98 31.06
N ALA A 18 10.87 -3.32 31.11
CA ALA A 18 10.16 -3.86 29.95
C ALA A 18 10.08 -2.86 28.80
N GLY A 19 9.76 -1.60 29.10
CA GLY A 19 9.73 -0.53 28.10
C GLY A 19 11.11 -0.24 27.50
N GLY A 20 12.15 -0.22 28.34
CA GLY A 20 13.53 -0.06 27.90
C GLY A 20 14.03 -1.19 27.01
N ALA A 21 13.72 -2.45 27.36
CA ALA A 21 14.04 -3.61 26.54
C ALA A 21 13.33 -3.57 25.17
N LEU A 22 12.06 -3.18 25.16
CA LEU A 22 11.28 -3.05 23.94
C LEU A 22 11.81 -1.92 23.03
N ALA A 23 12.14 -0.76 23.61
CA ALA A 23 12.73 0.37 22.89
C ALA A 23 14.09 -0.01 22.28
N LEU A 24 14.94 -0.73 23.04
CA LEU A 24 16.22 -1.21 22.55
C LEU A 24 16.05 -2.22 21.39
N ALA A 25 15.16 -3.19 21.53
CA ALA A 25 14.85 -4.14 20.47
C ALA A 25 14.36 -3.41 19.20
N ASN A 26 13.43 -2.46 19.35
CA ASN A 26 12.92 -1.67 18.24
C ASN A 26 14.03 -0.84 17.56
N SER A 27 14.94 -0.22 18.32
CA SER A 27 16.04 0.57 17.75
C SER A 27 17.01 -0.26 16.90
N LEU A 28 17.19 -1.54 17.24
CA LEU A 28 18.04 -2.47 16.50
C LEU A 28 17.33 -3.03 15.25
N THR A 29 16.02 -3.24 15.33
CA THR A 29 15.26 -3.84 14.25
C THR A 29 14.70 -2.82 13.23
N ALA A 30 14.41 -1.60 13.65
CA ALA A 30 13.83 -0.56 12.79
C ALA A 30 14.62 -0.31 11.49
N PRO A 31 15.96 -0.18 11.48
CA PRO A 31 16.70 0.04 10.24
C PRO A 31 16.65 -1.18 9.31
N ILE A 32 16.59 -2.39 9.84
CA ILE A 32 16.49 -3.63 9.06
C ILE A 32 15.09 -3.73 8.43
N VAL A 33 14.05 -3.41 9.21
CA VAL A 33 12.67 -3.38 8.72
C VAL A 33 12.51 -2.34 7.61
N ALA A 34 13.08 -1.15 7.78
CA ALA A 34 13.04 -0.09 6.76
C ALA A 34 13.78 -0.50 5.47
N ALA A 35 14.95 -1.13 5.59
CA ALA A 35 15.71 -1.62 4.43
C ALA A 35 14.95 -2.73 3.69
N ASN A 36 14.33 -3.67 4.41
CA ASN A 36 13.55 -4.75 3.82
C ASN A 36 12.27 -4.21 3.15
N ALA A 37 11.61 -3.21 3.74
CA ALA A 37 10.44 -2.57 3.14
C ALA A 37 10.80 -1.87 1.83
N LEU A 38 11.93 -1.16 1.77
CA LEU A 38 12.42 -0.52 0.55
C LEU A 38 12.78 -1.55 -0.53
N ALA A 39 13.44 -2.65 -0.14
CA ALA A 39 13.77 -3.73 -1.07
C ALA A 39 12.51 -4.41 -1.65
N ALA A 40 11.50 -4.67 -0.81
CA ALA A 40 10.22 -5.22 -1.26
C ALA A 40 9.47 -4.26 -2.18
N GLU A 41 9.52 -2.95 -1.89
CA GLU A 41 8.90 -1.93 -2.72
C GLU A 41 9.54 -1.88 -4.12
N LYS A 42 10.87 -1.89 -4.19
CA LYS A 42 11.60 -1.99 -5.46
C LYS A 42 11.28 -3.26 -6.23
N GLN A 43 11.20 -4.39 -5.55
CA GLN A 43 10.81 -5.65 -6.18
C GLN A 43 9.41 -5.59 -6.78
N ASN A 44 8.44 -4.99 -6.09
CA ASN A 44 7.08 -4.81 -6.62
C ASN A 44 7.05 -3.86 -7.83
N LEU A 45 7.86 -2.79 -7.82
CA LEU A 45 8.00 -1.90 -8.98
C LEU A 45 8.61 -2.61 -10.19
N GLN A 46 9.60 -3.46 -9.98
CA GLN A 46 10.20 -4.29 -11.04
C GLN A 46 9.26 -5.39 -11.57
N LEU A 47 8.29 -5.87 -10.76
CA LEU A 47 7.24 -6.77 -11.26
C LEU A 47 6.31 -6.07 -12.25
N ILE A 48 6.04 -4.78 -12.03
CA ILE A 48 5.20 -3.97 -12.92
C ILE A 48 5.97 -3.58 -14.19
N PHE A 49 7.23 -3.15 -14.03
CA PHE A 49 8.09 -2.74 -15.13
C PHE A 49 9.43 -3.47 -15.08
N PRO A 50 9.49 -4.72 -15.60
CA PRO A 50 10.71 -5.56 -15.54
C PRO A 50 11.91 -4.96 -16.27
N ASP A 51 11.65 -4.14 -17.28
CA ASP A 51 12.69 -3.53 -18.13
C ASP A 51 13.21 -2.18 -17.58
N ALA A 52 12.60 -1.64 -16.51
CA ALA A 52 13.02 -0.40 -15.89
C ALA A 52 14.20 -0.62 -14.93
N ALA A 53 15.22 0.24 -15.03
CA ALA A 53 16.33 0.22 -14.09
C ALA A 53 15.91 0.88 -12.74
N ASP A 54 16.58 0.52 -11.64
CA ASP A 54 16.33 1.11 -10.31
C ASP A 54 16.43 2.64 -10.30
N SER A 55 17.24 3.22 -11.19
CA SER A 55 17.41 4.67 -11.36
C SER A 55 16.26 5.37 -12.06
N ASP A 56 15.36 4.62 -12.72
CA ASP A 56 14.25 5.18 -13.48
C ASP A 56 13.03 5.48 -12.60
N PHE A 57 13.03 5.00 -11.35
CA PHE A 57 11.97 5.22 -10.37
C PHE A 57 12.25 6.48 -9.54
N GLU A 58 11.46 7.52 -9.73
CA GLU A 58 11.49 8.77 -8.97
C GLU A 58 10.26 8.86 -8.07
N GLU A 59 10.45 8.94 -6.74
CA GLU A 59 9.36 9.12 -5.79
C GLU A 59 8.87 10.56 -5.80
N ILE A 60 7.57 10.75 -6.02
CA ILE A 60 6.87 12.04 -5.99
C ILE A 60 6.12 12.18 -4.67
N SER A 61 6.20 13.36 -4.06
CA SER A 61 5.46 13.65 -2.83
C SER A 61 3.95 13.67 -3.07
N VAL A 62 3.21 12.90 -2.28
CA VAL A 62 1.74 12.88 -2.29
C VAL A 62 1.22 14.10 -1.53
N LYS A 63 0.16 14.73 -2.04
CA LYS A 63 -0.56 15.83 -1.38
C LYS A 63 -2.03 15.48 -1.29
N ASP A 64 -2.62 15.75 -0.14
CA ASP A 64 -4.08 15.74 0.08
C ASP A 64 -4.80 14.42 -0.29
N SER A 65 -4.20 13.25 -0.02
CA SER A 65 -4.86 11.96 -0.14
C SER A 65 -4.54 11.06 1.06
N ASP A 66 -5.56 10.42 1.62
CA ASP A 66 -5.42 9.42 2.67
C ASP A 66 -5.28 8.00 2.10
N THR A 67 -5.61 7.82 0.83
CA THR A 67 -5.62 6.53 0.14
C THR A 67 -4.30 6.25 -0.58
N ILE A 68 -3.71 7.29 -1.19
CA ILE A 68 -2.44 7.20 -1.93
C ILE A 68 -1.28 7.35 -0.94
N GLU A 69 -0.54 6.25 -0.71
CA GLU A 69 0.63 6.27 0.18
C GLU A 69 1.88 6.86 -0.49
N LYS A 70 2.12 6.47 -1.75
CA LYS A 70 3.29 6.88 -2.54
C LYS A 70 2.99 6.95 -4.02
N ILE A 71 3.77 7.76 -4.73
CA ILE A 71 3.72 7.87 -6.19
C ILE A 71 5.14 7.74 -6.71
N PHE A 72 5.33 6.92 -7.73
CA PHE A 72 6.61 6.74 -8.43
C PHE A 72 6.43 7.09 -9.91
N LYS A 73 7.19 8.06 -10.38
CA LYS A 73 7.32 8.31 -11.81
C LYS A 73 8.37 7.35 -12.37
N VAL A 74 8.01 6.65 -13.45
CA VAL A 74 8.90 5.72 -14.11
C VAL A 74 9.22 6.25 -15.51
N ASN A 75 10.48 6.59 -15.73
CA ASN A 75 10.91 7.21 -17.00
C ASN A 75 10.49 6.35 -18.20
N ASN A 76 9.80 6.97 -19.16
CA ASN A 76 9.30 6.35 -20.40
C ASN A 76 8.28 5.20 -20.24
N HIS A 77 7.79 4.91 -19.03
CA HIS A 77 6.87 3.80 -18.78
C HIS A 77 5.50 4.26 -18.23
N GLY A 78 5.48 5.27 -17.35
CA GLY A 78 4.25 5.76 -16.74
C GLY A 78 4.43 6.16 -15.28
N ILE A 79 3.33 6.14 -14.53
CA ILE A 79 3.31 6.51 -13.12
C ILE A 79 2.71 5.36 -12.31
N VAL A 80 3.38 4.95 -11.24
CA VAL A 80 2.92 3.92 -10.32
C VAL A 80 2.41 4.58 -9.04
N PHE A 81 1.17 4.28 -8.70
CA PHE A 81 0.55 4.67 -7.45
C PHE A 81 0.56 3.49 -6.49
N LYS A 82 1.06 3.69 -5.28
CA LYS A 82 0.91 2.76 -4.17
C LYS A 82 -0.23 3.23 -3.31
N LEU A 83 -1.23 2.39 -3.16
CA LEU A 83 -2.47 2.71 -2.45
C LEU A 83 -2.71 1.72 -1.31
N LYS A 84 -3.40 2.24 -0.29
CA LYS A 84 -3.93 1.43 0.79
C LYS A 84 -5.39 1.77 1.01
N VAL A 85 -6.24 0.77 0.89
CA VAL A 85 -7.70 0.92 1.02
C VAL A 85 -8.23 0.03 2.13
N SER A 86 -9.33 0.46 2.75
CA SER A 86 -10.06 -0.36 3.70
C SER A 86 -10.72 -1.56 2.99
N GLY A 87 -11.01 -2.60 3.74
CA GLY A 87 -11.70 -3.79 3.26
C GLY A 87 -12.63 -4.33 4.33
N TYR A 88 -12.90 -5.63 4.27
CA TYR A 88 -13.74 -6.29 5.27
C TYR A 88 -13.05 -6.39 6.65
N LYS A 89 -11.72 -6.58 6.67
CA LYS A 89 -10.90 -6.66 7.90
C LYS A 89 -9.79 -5.60 7.89
N GLU A 90 -8.63 -5.96 7.32
CA GLU A 90 -7.44 -5.12 7.34
C GLU A 90 -7.27 -4.30 6.05
N GLY A 91 -8.05 -4.65 5.00
CA GLY A 91 -8.00 -3.99 3.71
C GLY A 91 -6.88 -4.51 2.81
N THR A 92 -6.65 -3.75 1.74
CA THR A 92 -5.72 -4.13 0.67
C THR A 92 -4.72 -3.00 0.42
N SER A 93 -3.43 -3.33 0.38
CA SER A 93 -2.39 -2.47 -0.16
C SER A 93 -1.98 -3.00 -1.52
N PHE A 94 -1.94 -2.12 -2.53
CA PHE A 94 -1.68 -2.49 -3.91
C PHE A 94 -0.96 -1.37 -4.65
N MET A 95 -0.37 -1.73 -5.79
CA MET A 95 0.16 -0.77 -6.75
C MET A 95 -0.64 -0.83 -8.04
N VAL A 96 -0.87 0.32 -8.65
CA VAL A 96 -1.44 0.45 -9.98
C VAL A 96 -0.55 1.33 -10.84
N ALA A 97 -0.20 0.86 -12.03
CA ALA A 97 0.55 1.63 -13.01
C ALA A 97 -0.42 2.26 -14.02
N LEU A 98 -0.27 3.55 -14.25
CA LEU A 98 -1.06 4.32 -15.19
C LEU A 98 -0.15 4.97 -16.25
N ASP A 99 -0.65 5.05 -17.48
CA ASP A 99 -0.04 5.92 -18.50
C ASP A 99 -0.46 7.39 -18.31
N ASP A 100 0.08 8.29 -19.12
CA ASP A 100 -0.22 9.73 -19.04
C ASP A 100 -1.71 10.07 -19.29
N ASN A 101 -2.51 9.14 -19.81
CA ASN A 101 -3.93 9.30 -20.05
C ASN A 101 -4.81 8.57 -19.02
N ALA A 102 -4.23 8.17 -17.87
CA ALA A 102 -4.87 7.38 -16.82
C ALA A 102 -5.34 5.98 -17.27
N LYS A 103 -4.76 5.42 -18.34
CA LYS A 103 -5.01 4.04 -18.72
C LYS A 103 -4.21 3.11 -17.81
N ILE A 104 -4.85 2.07 -17.30
CA ILE A 104 -4.25 1.09 -16.41
C ILE A 104 -3.32 0.18 -17.22
N LEU A 105 -2.03 0.26 -16.93
CA LEU A 105 -0.99 -0.55 -17.55
C LEU A 105 -0.79 -1.86 -16.81
N ASP A 106 -0.80 -1.80 -15.46
CA ASP A 106 -0.67 -2.98 -14.61
C ASP A 106 -1.25 -2.75 -13.22
N TYR A 107 -1.49 -3.85 -12.49
CA TYR A 107 -2.03 -3.89 -11.15
C TYR A 107 -1.41 -5.03 -10.35
N VAL A 108 -0.88 -4.73 -9.16
CA VAL A 108 -0.22 -5.71 -8.29
C VAL A 108 -0.66 -5.51 -6.84
N VAL A 109 -1.16 -6.55 -6.19
CA VAL A 109 -1.49 -6.53 -4.75
C VAL A 109 -0.23 -6.82 -3.95
N ILE A 110 0.09 -5.93 -2.99
CA ILE A 110 1.24 -6.06 -2.08
C ILE A 110 0.83 -6.87 -0.86
N SER A 111 -0.30 -6.54 -0.27
CA SER A 111 -0.86 -7.25 0.88
C SER A 111 -2.38 -7.16 0.90
N ASN A 112 -3.01 -8.22 1.35
CA ASN A 112 -4.45 -8.28 1.57
C ASN A 112 -4.74 -9.02 2.87
N GLY A 113 -5.37 -8.35 3.84
CA GLY A 113 -5.75 -8.91 5.13
C GLY A 113 -7.21 -9.34 5.21
N ASP A 114 -7.94 -9.32 4.10
CA ASP A 114 -9.35 -9.71 4.05
C ASP A 114 -9.55 -11.23 4.05
N THR A 115 -10.81 -11.66 4.04
CA THR A 115 -11.18 -13.08 4.13
C THR A 115 -10.65 -13.87 2.95
N GLN A 116 -9.88 -14.93 3.23
CA GLN A 116 -9.31 -15.82 2.23
C GLN A 116 -10.40 -16.46 1.36
N GLY A 117 -10.18 -16.52 0.05
CA GLY A 117 -11.11 -17.06 -0.94
C GLY A 117 -12.32 -16.17 -1.25
N ILE A 118 -12.47 -15.03 -0.56
CA ILE A 118 -13.51 -14.02 -0.81
C ILE A 118 -12.84 -12.68 -1.10
N GLY A 119 -12.33 -12.00 -0.09
CA GLY A 119 -11.69 -10.70 -0.24
C GLY A 119 -10.33 -10.76 -0.92
N THR A 120 -9.61 -11.89 -0.79
CA THR A 120 -8.34 -12.13 -1.50
C THR A 120 -8.50 -12.30 -3.02
N LYS A 121 -9.71 -12.41 -3.54
CA LYS A 121 -9.96 -12.45 -5.00
C LYS A 121 -9.51 -11.18 -5.74
N VAL A 122 -9.34 -10.06 -5.04
CA VAL A 122 -8.77 -8.84 -5.64
C VAL A 122 -7.30 -9.03 -6.06
N ALA A 123 -6.63 -10.05 -5.55
CA ALA A 123 -5.25 -10.40 -5.92
C ALA A 123 -5.16 -11.45 -7.04
N GLU A 124 -6.29 -11.96 -7.54
CA GLU A 124 -6.32 -12.95 -8.60
C GLU A 124 -6.14 -12.28 -9.99
N ASP A 125 -5.49 -12.99 -10.91
CA ASP A 125 -5.31 -12.53 -12.30
C ASP A 125 -6.65 -12.24 -12.98
N SER A 126 -7.69 -13.01 -12.66
CA SER A 126 -9.06 -12.81 -13.16
C SER A 126 -9.66 -11.43 -12.85
N PHE A 127 -9.22 -10.79 -11.76
CA PHE A 127 -9.60 -9.40 -11.43
C PHE A 127 -8.67 -8.40 -12.11
N LYS A 128 -7.37 -8.64 -12.10
CA LYS A 128 -6.36 -7.84 -12.80
C LYS A 128 -6.71 -7.68 -14.29
N ASP A 129 -7.05 -8.77 -14.97
CA ASP A 129 -7.40 -8.78 -16.40
C ASP A 129 -8.62 -7.91 -16.75
N LYS A 130 -9.50 -7.67 -15.77
CA LYS A 130 -10.66 -6.78 -15.95
C LYS A 130 -10.31 -5.30 -15.79
N LEU A 131 -9.18 -5.00 -15.16
CA LEU A 131 -8.71 -3.65 -14.89
C LEU A 131 -7.73 -3.17 -15.97
N VAL A 132 -6.76 -4.00 -16.32
CA VAL A 132 -5.70 -3.66 -17.28
C VAL A 132 -6.29 -3.29 -18.65
N GLY A 133 -5.80 -2.17 -19.18
CA GLY A 133 -6.25 -1.63 -20.46
C GLY A 133 -7.45 -0.69 -20.38
N LYS A 134 -8.18 -0.64 -19.26
CA LYS A 134 -9.24 0.34 -19.00
C LYS A 134 -8.67 1.69 -18.55
N ASN A 135 -9.45 2.73 -18.70
CA ASN A 135 -9.12 4.05 -18.19
C ASN A 135 -9.60 4.19 -16.72
N ALA A 136 -8.71 4.58 -15.83
CA ALA A 136 -8.98 4.67 -14.39
C ALA A 136 -9.98 5.78 -14.02
N GLU A 137 -10.16 6.81 -14.87
CA GLU A 137 -11.08 7.91 -14.59
C GLU A 137 -12.42 7.75 -15.33
N THR A 138 -12.38 7.39 -16.60
CA THR A 138 -13.57 7.45 -17.48
C THR A 138 -14.31 6.15 -17.62
N ASP A 139 -13.64 5.00 -17.43
CA ASP A 139 -14.26 3.71 -17.60
C ASP A 139 -14.91 3.20 -16.31
N THR A 140 -15.99 2.44 -16.45
CA THR A 140 -16.57 1.71 -15.32
C THR A 140 -15.71 0.48 -15.02
N LEU A 141 -15.11 0.47 -13.83
CA LEU A 141 -14.37 -0.67 -13.32
C LEU A 141 -15.31 -1.59 -12.52
N ASP A 142 -15.29 -2.88 -12.87
CA ASP A 142 -16.19 -3.85 -12.26
C ASP A 142 -15.69 -4.32 -10.89
N THR A 143 -16.60 -4.43 -9.93
CA THR A 143 -16.34 -5.08 -8.64
C THR A 143 -16.56 -6.59 -8.72
N ILE A 144 -16.06 -7.33 -7.74
CA ILE A 144 -16.22 -8.79 -7.66
C ILE A 144 -17.52 -9.12 -6.92
N SER A 145 -18.44 -9.80 -7.62
CA SER A 145 -19.68 -10.29 -7.02
C SER A 145 -19.37 -11.24 -5.84
N GLY A 146 -20.00 -11.00 -4.69
CA GLY A 146 -19.73 -11.72 -3.45
C GLY A 146 -18.48 -11.27 -2.68
N ALA A 147 -17.67 -10.34 -3.24
CA ALA A 147 -16.52 -9.72 -2.58
C ALA A 147 -16.53 -8.19 -2.72
N THR A 148 -17.71 -7.59 -2.81
CA THR A 148 -17.87 -6.15 -3.06
C THR A 148 -17.23 -5.29 -1.98
N VAL A 149 -17.27 -5.71 -0.71
CA VAL A 149 -16.68 -4.97 0.42
C VAL A 149 -15.16 -4.84 0.28
N SER A 150 -14.49 -5.80 -0.36
CA SER A 150 -13.04 -5.76 -0.60
C SER A 150 -12.70 -5.15 -1.96
N SER A 151 -13.48 -5.44 -3.02
CA SER A 151 -13.16 -4.98 -4.37
C SER A 151 -13.59 -3.55 -4.66
N LYS A 152 -14.68 -3.05 -4.06
CA LYS A 152 -15.16 -1.69 -4.27
C LYS A 152 -14.15 -0.63 -3.83
N PRO A 153 -13.55 -0.70 -2.61
CA PRO A 153 -12.51 0.24 -2.21
C PRO A 153 -11.27 0.22 -3.11
N VAL A 154 -10.91 -0.94 -3.66
CA VAL A 154 -9.82 -1.05 -4.64
C VAL A 154 -10.15 -0.29 -5.92
N VAL A 155 -11.35 -0.49 -6.47
CA VAL A 155 -11.83 0.24 -7.67
C VAL A 155 -11.88 1.75 -7.41
N GLU A 156 -12.42 2.17 -6.26
CA GLU A 156 -12.49 3.59 -5.88
C GLU A 156 -11.08 4.20 -5.74
N GLY A 157 -10.13 3.47 -5.16
CA GLY A 157 -8.74 3.89 -5.06
C GLY A 157 -8.06 4.02 -6.43
N ILE A 158 -8.33 3.11 -7.37
CA ILE A 158 -7.83 3.21 -8.74
C ILE A 158 -8.41 4.45 -9.45
N ASN A 159 -9.71 4.71 -9.30
CA ASN A 159 -10.34 5.91 -9.85
C ASN A 159 -9.76 7.20 -9.23
N GLU A 160 -9.48 7.20 -7.92
CA GLU A 160 -8.81 8.31 -7.23
C GLU A 160 -7.40 8.54 -7.80
N ALA A 161 -6.62 7.48 -8.03
CA ALA A 161 -5.30 7.57 -8.64
C ALA A 161 -5.36 8.16 -10.07
N GLY A 162 -6.33 7.74 -10.89
CA GLY A 162 -6.54 8.27 -12.22
C GLY A 162 -6.86 9.77 -12.19
N LYS A 163 -7.78 10.19 -11.33
CA LYS A 163 -8.15 11.59 -11.14
C LYS A 163 -6.97 12.41 -10.61
N TYR A 164 -6.25 11.89 -9.61
CA TYR A 164 -5.08 12.56 -9.05
C TYR A 164 -3.99 12.81 -10.11
N LEU A 165 -3.73 11.82 -10.96
CA LEU A 165 -2.79 11.93 -12.07
C LEU A 165 -3.15 13.11 -12.98
N LEU A 166 -4.39 13.20 -13.41
CA LEU A 166 -4.83 14.21 -14.38
C LEU A 166 -4.90 15.62 -13.79
N GLU A 167 -5.19 15.75 -12.49
CA GLU A 167 -5.31 17.05 -11.82
C GLU A 167 -3.97 17.60 -11.29
N ASN A 168 -3.03 16.73 -10.86
CA ASN A 168 -1.85 17.15 -10.10
C ASN A 168 -0.50 16.85 -10.78
N LEU A 169 -0.46 15.92 -11.73
CA LEU A 169 0.80 15.44 -12.32
C LEU A 169 0.93 15.72 -13.82
N LYS A 170 -0.08 16.33 -14.41
CA LYS A 170 -0.09 16.74 -15.84
C LYS A 170 0.40 18.15 -16.08
#